data_e2fa811491a0757aae49b2a6b519d16e
#
_entry.id   e2fa811491a0757aae49b2a6b519d16e
#
_cell.length_a   1.000
_cell.length_b   1.000
_cell.length_c   1.000
_cell.angle_alpha   90.00
_cell.angle_beta   90.00
_cell.angle_gamma   90.00
#
_symmetry.space_group_name_H-M   'P 1'
#
loop_
_entity.id
_entity.type
_entity.pdbx_description
1 polymer ?
#
loop_
_entity_poly.entity_id
_entity_poly.type
_entity_poly.pdbx_seq_one_letter_code
_entity_poly.pdbx_strand_id
1 'polypeptide(L)'
;IMIIFYFILKVKRYNFVDSIKLNKITLRSALPFILLGLSVYFIFIILLNCIPFFQGEDTVSNTNDLHKSVNGINVVFLFVAKSILAPIVEEVTFRGLIYSKLKLAFPRLVSSLLVSIIFGIIHFSSSFLTVILAILLSLIFNYLVDKYNSVVPGILIHSAYNFTVTFIRYN
;
A
#
# COMPACT_ATOMS: atom_id res chain seq x y z
N ILE A 1 7.29 3.93 -14.75
CA ILE A 1 7.87 4.69 -13.61
C ILE A 1 9.11 3.98 -13.08
N MET A 2 9.07 2.69 -12.68
CA MET A 2 10.23 1.94 -12.15
C MET A 2 11.42 1.91 -13.12
N ILE A 3 11.18 1.78 -14.43
CA ILE A 3 12.24 1.77 -15.45
C ILE A 3 12.98 3.12 -15.49
N ILE A 4 12.27 4.25 -15.42
CA ILE A 4 12.84 5.59 -15.40
C ILE A 4 13.71 5.77 -14.13
N PHE A 5 13.20 5.34 -12.96
CA PHE A 5 13.96 5.38 -11.71
C PHE A 5 15.21 4.48 -11.75
N TYR A 6 15.11 3.28 -12.35
CA TYR A 6 16.26 2.40 -12.54
C TYR A 6 17.37 3.11 -13.35
N PHE A 7 17.01 3.77 -14.47
CA PHE A 7 17.99 4.51 -15.27
C PHE A 7 18.61 5.69 -14.50
N ILE A 8 17.80 6.46 -13.75
CA ILE A 8 18.30 7.57 -12.94
C ILE A 8 19.29 7.07 -11.88
N LEU A 9 19.00 5.97 -11.22
CA LEU A 9 19.87 5.36 -10.20
C LEU A 9 21.15 4.80 -10.82
N LYS A 10 21.06 4.16 -11.99
CA LYS A 10 22.20 3.59 -12.70
C LYS A 10 23.19 4.69 -13.14
N VAL A 11 22.69 5.79 -13.66
CA VAL A 11 23.52 6.93 -14.11
C VAL A 11 24.31 7.55 -12.95
N LYS A 12 23.75 7.55 -11.72
CA LYS A 12 24.42 8.13 -10.53
C LYS A 12 25.25 7.12 -9.72
N ARG A 13 25.52 5.91 -10.22
CA ARG A 13 26.26 4.84 -9.51
C ARG A 13 25.62 4.45 -8.15
N TYR A 14 24.31 4.60 -7.97
CA TYR A 14 23.63 4.09 -6.78
C TYR A 14 23.39 2.60 -6.90
N ASN A 15 23.64 1.86 -5.82
CA ASN A 15 23.21 0.46 -5.74
C ASN A 15 21.68 0.42 -5.67
N PHE A 16 21.04 -0.13 -6.72
CA PHE A 16 19.58 -0.19 -6.83
C PHE A 16 18.96 -0.97 -5.66
N VAL A 17 19.55 -2.09 -5.30
CA VAL A 17 19.04 -2.98 -4.23
C VAL A 17 19.04 -2.27 -2.88
N ASP A 18 20.15 -1.58 -2.54
CA ASP A 18 20.23 -0.82 -1.28
C ASP A 18 19.27 0.36 -1.26
N SER A 19 19.02 0.96 -2.44
CA SER A 19 18.10 2.08 -2.58
C SER A 19 16.66 1.70 -2.32
N ILE A 20 16.22 0.49 -2.70
CA ILE A 20 14.84 0.02 -2.52
C ILE A 20 14.57 -0.59 -1.13
N LYS A 21 15.59 -0.72 -0.29
CA LYS A 21 15.48 -1.15 1.12
C LYS A 21 14.71 -2.46 1.32
N LEU A 22 15.00 -3.49 0.53
CA LEU A 22 14.43 -4.84 0.67
C LEU A 22 15.14 -5.66 1.76
N ASN A 23 15.49 -5.04 2.89
CA ASN A 23 16.13 -5.74 4.00
C ASN A 23 15.16 -6.76 4.62
N LYS A 24 15.65 -7.98 4.80
CA LYS A 24 14.86 -9.08 5.36
C LYS A 24 14.49 -8.79 6.82
N ILE A 25 13.30 -9.18 7.19
CA ILE A 25 12.84 -9.26 8.58
C ILE A 25 12.64 -10.73 8.96
N THR A 26 12.72 -11.06 10.24
CA THR A 26 12.50 -12.44 10.70
C THR A 26 11.03 -12.79 10.61
N LEU A 27 10.70 -14.08 10.44
CA LEU A 27 9.31 -14.56 10.42
C LEU A 27 8.55 -14.17 11.70
N ARG A 28 9.22 -14.22 12.87
CA ARG A 28 8.65 -13.83 14.16
C ARG A 28 8.25 -12.35 14.19
N SER A 29 9.03 -11.47 13.53
CA SER A 29 8.70 -10.05 13.42
C SER A 29 7.73 -9.73 12.30
N ALA A 30 7.45 -10.67 11.39
CA ALA A 30 6.47 -10.49 10.31
C ALA A 30 5.02 -10.60 10.81
N LEU A 31 4.75 -11.51 11.75
CA LEU A 31 3.40 -11.80 12.24
C LEU A 31 2.64 -10.57 12.76
N PRO A 32 3.23 -9.71 13.62
CA PRO A 32 2.55 -8.49 14.08
C PRO A 32 2.13 -7.56 12.93
N PHE A 33 2.92 -7.47 11.86
CA PHE A 33 2.57 -6.63 10.70
C PHE A 33 1.39 -7.22 9.90
N ILE A 34 1.34 -8.54 9.73
CA ILE A 34 0.21 -9.21 9.09
C ILE A 34 -1.06 -8.99 9.92
N LEU A 35 -1.01 -9.21 11.24
CA LEU A 35 -2.14 -8.98 12.13
C LEU A 35 -2.61 -7.53 12.11
N LEU A 36 -1.67 -6.58 12.06
CA LEU A 36 -2.00 -5.16 11.93
C LEU A 36 -2.74 -4.88 10.62
N GLY A 37 -2.30 -5.44 9.50
CA GLY A 37 -2.98 -5.29 8.21
C GLY A 37 -4.42 -5.81 8.22
N LEU A 38 -4.64 -6.98 8.83
CA LEU A 38 -5.97 -7.53 9.03
C LEU A 38 -6.83 -6.62 9.92
N SER A 39 -6.26 -6.13 11.04
CA SER A 39 -6.98 -5.24 11.98
C SER A 39 -7.38 -3.91 11.33
N VAL A 40 -6.54 -3.34 10.48
CA VAL A 40 -6.83 -2.11 9.73
C VAL A 40 -8.08 -2.30 8.86
N TYR A 41 -8.23 -3.46 8.20
CA TYR A 41 -9.43 -3.75 7.42
C TYR A 41 -10.70 -3.76 8.30
N PHE A 42 -10.69 -4.46 9.44
CA PHE A 42 -11.85 -4.51 10.32
C PHE A 42 -12.21 -3.14 10.90
N ILE A 43 -11.21 -2.34 11.28
CA ILE A 43 -11.42 -0.95 11.72
C ILE A 43 -12.06 -0.13 10.59
N PHE A 44 -11.59 -0.27 9.35
CA PHE A 44 -12.15 0.42 8.20
C PHE A 44 -13.63 0.07 7.97
N ILE A 45 -14.00 -1.21 8.04
CA ILE A 45 -15.40 -1.65 7.92
C ILE A 45 -16.27 -1.10 9.05
N ILE A 46 -15.77 -1.09 10.30
CA ILE A 46 -16.48 -0.49 11.43
C ILE A 46 -16.72 1.01 11.17
N LEU A 47 -15.71 1.74 10.73
CA LEU A 47 -15.85 3.17 10.44
C LEU A 47 -16.87 3.45 9.32
N LEU A 48 -16.87 2.63 8.25
CA LEU A 48 -17.86 2.75 7.17
C LEU A 48 -19.29 2.55 7.68
N ASN A 49 -19.51 1.61 8.59
CA ASN A 49 -20.86 1.30 9.08
C ASN A 49 -21.33 2.22 10.22
N CYS A 50 -20.40 2.76 11.04
CA CYS A 50 -20.73 3.56 12.21
C CYS A 50 -20.84 5.06 11.92
N ILE A 51 -20.27 5.56 10.83
CA ILE A 51 -20.27 6.99 10.50
C ILE A 51 -21.25 7.24 9.36
N PRO A 52 -22.42 7.88 9.62
CA PRO A 52 -23.46 8.12 8.60
C PRO A 52 -22.96 8.88 7.37
N PHE A 53 -21.96 9.75 7.56
CA PHE A 53 -21.35 10.52 6.46
C PHE A 53 -20.76 9.64 5.35
N PHE A 54 -20.29 8.43 5.68
CA PHE A 54 -19.67 7.51 4.71
C PHE A 54 -20.65 6.47 4.15
N GLN A 55 -21.88 6.39 4.65
CA GLN A 55 -22.87 5.38 4.22
C GLN A 55 -23.46 5.65 2.82
N GLY A 56 -23.29 6.85 2.26
CA GLY A 56 -23.76 7.22 0.93
C GLY A 56 -22.71 7.04 -0.19
N GLU A 57 -21.49 6.67 0.15
CA GLU A 57 -20.45 6.39 -0.85
C GLU A 57 -20.62 4.94 -1.33
N ASP A 58 -21.17 4.76 -2.52
CA ASP A 58 -21.36 3.46 -3.19
C ASP A 58 -20.00 2.75 -3.43
N THR A 59 -19.43 2.22 -2.38
CA THR A 59 -18.23 1.36 -2.46
C THR A 59 -18.54 -0.01 -3.08
N VAL A 60 -19.82 -0.32 -3.30
CA VAL A 60 -20.30 -1.66 -3.71
C VAL A 60 -20.91 -1.68 -5.13
N SER A 61 -21.34 -0.54 -5.69
CA SER A 61 -22.18 -0.54 -6.91
C SER A 61 -21.49 -0.98 -8.20
N ASN A 62 -20.16 -0.91 -8.29
CA ASN A 62 -19.43 -1.32 -9.51
C ASN A 62 -18.84 -2.75 -9.44
N THR A 63 -19.16 -3.52 -8.42
CA THR A 63 -18.55 -4.86 -8.24
C THR A 63 -19.32 -5.97 -8.93
N ASN A 64 -20.64 -5.82 -9.09
CA ASN A 64 -21.50 -6.88 -9.64
C ASN A 64 -21.21 -7.21 -11.10
N ASP A 65 -20.73 -6.24 -11.89
CA ASP A 65 -20.44 -6.46 -13.32
C ASP A 65 -19.06 -7.13 -13.51
N LEU A 66 -18.10 -6.87 -12.63
CA LEU A 66 -16.79 -7.54 -12.63
C LEU A 66 -16.89 -9.00 -12.16
N HIS A 67 -17.79 -9.29 -11.22
CA HIS A 67 -18.02 -10.67 -10.74
C HIS A 67 -18.56 -11.60 -11.83
N LYS A 68 -19.39 -11.09 -12.75
CA LYS A 68 -20.00 -11.90 -13.82
C LYS A 68 -19.04 -12.27 -14.94
N SER A 69 -17.90 -11.57 -15.08
CA SER A 69 -16.97 -11.76 -16.18
C SER A 69 -15.67 -12.48 -15.83
N VAL A 70 -15.44 -12.80 -14.54
CA VAL A 70 -14.17 -13.37 -14.09
C VAL A 70 -14.31 -14.87 -13.84
N ASN A 71 -13.77 -15.69 -14.74
CA ASN A 71 -13.65 -17.15 -14.57
C ASN A 71 -12.61 -17.52 -13.51
N GLY A 72 -12.69 -18.73 -12.92
CA GLY A 72 -11.89 -19.16 -11.76
C GLY A 72 -10.37 -18.89 -11.85
N ILE A 73 -9.72 -19.12 -13.00
CA ILE A 73 -8.28 -18.81 -13.21
C ILE A 73 -8.03 -17.29 -13.11
N ASN A 74 -8.94 -16.47 -13.66
CA ASN A 74 -8.83 -15.02 -13.62
C ASN A 74 -8.99 -14.47 -12.19
N VAL A 75 -9.80 -15.10 -11.35
CA VAL A 75 -9.94 -14.74 -9.92
C VAL A 75 -8.63 -14.94 -9.19
N VAL A 76 -7.97 -16.08 -9.35
CA VAL A 76 -6.67 -16.37 -8.71
C VAL A 76 -5.61 -15.35 -9.18
N PHE A 77 -5.57 -15.07 -10.47
CA PHE A 77 -4.61 -14.08 -11.01
C PHE A 77 -4.87 -12.67 -10.45
N LEU A 78 -6.13 -12.23 -10.40
CA LEU A 78 -6.52 -10.96 -9.80
C LEU A 78 -6.16 -10.89 -8.31
N PHE A 79 -6.38 -11.99 -7.61
CA PHE A 79 -6.06 -12.10 -6.19
C PHE A 79 -4.57 -11.91 -5.94
N VAL A 80 -3.72 -12.63 -6.68
CA VAL A 80 -2.26 -12.49 -6.59
C VAL A 80 -1.81 -11.08 -6.99
N ALA A 81 -2.36 -10.55 -8.08
CA ALA A 81 -2.01 -9.22 -8.56
C ALA A 81 -2.34 -8.12 -7.55
N LYS A 82 -3.55 -8.12 -6.98
CA LYS A 82 -4.01 -7.09 -6.05
C LYS A 82 -3.44 -7.24 -4.64
N SER A 83 -3.33 -8.48 -4.15
CA SER A 83 -2.95 -8.73 -2.75
C SER A 83 -1.46 -8.88 -2.53
N ILE A 84 -0.68 -9.17 -3.58
CA ILE A 84 0.77 -9.40 -3.46
C ILE A 84 1.55 -8.44 -4.36
N LEU A 85 1.32 -8.48 -5.67
CA LEU A 85 2.16 -7.74 -6.63
C LEU A 85 1.99 -6.22 -6.49
N ALA A 86 0.75 -5.73 -6.40
CA ALA A 86 0.48 -4.31 -6.26
C ALA A 86 1.12 -3.73 -4.98
N PRO A 87 0.91 -4.29 -3.76
CA PRO A 87 1.60 -3.83 -2.56
C PRO A 87 3.12 -3.82 -2.67
N ILE A 88 3.73 -4.85 -3.28
CA ILE A 88 5.19 -4.88 -3.46
C ILE A 88 5.64 -3.70 -4.36
N VAL A 89 4.99 -3.53 -5.51
CA VAL A 89 5.36 -2.47 -6.46
C VAL A 89 5.15 -1.08 -5.83
N GLU A 90 4.04 -0.89 -5.13
CA GLU A 90 3.72 0.38 -4.49
C GLU A 90 4.69 0.71 -3.36
N GLU A 91 4.96 -0.21 -2.43
CA GLU A 91 5.87 0.04 -1.32
C GLU A 91 7.31 0.26 -1.78
N VAL A 92 7.79 -0.52 -2.76
CA VAL A 92 9.12 -0.31 -3.36
C VAL A 92 9.18 1.06 -4.03
N THR A 93 8.14 1.45 -4.77
CA THR A 93 8.11 2.74 -5.48
C THR A 93 8.02 3.91 -4.51
N PHE A 94 7.03 3.91 -3.61
CA PHE A 94 6.77 5.06 -2.75
C PHE A 94 7.78 5.17 -1.60
N ARG A 95 8.11 4.08 -0.93
CA ARG A 95 9.00 4.08 0.25
C ARG A 95 10.45 3.84 -0.12
N GLY A 96 10.68 2.83 -0.96
CA GLY A 96 12.01 2.49 -1.41
C GLY A 96 12.65 3.59 -2.25
N LEU A 97 11.90 4.17 -3.21
CA LEU A 97 12.45 5.14 -4.15
C LEU A 97 12.06 6.58 -3.81
N ILE A 98 10.76 6.92 -3.85
CA ILE A 98 10.32 8.33 -3.77
C ILE A 98 10.65 8.92 -2.39
N TYR A 99 10.17 8.30 -1.31
CA TYR A 99 10.40 8.77 0.05
C TYR A 99 11.89 8.83 0.40
N SER A 100 12.63 7.78 0.06
CA SER A 100 14.07 7.72 0.32
C SER A 100 14.84 8.83 -0.41
N LYS A 101 14.41 9.24 -1.60
CA LYS A 101 15.03 10.34 -2.36
C LYS A 101 14.59 11.72 -1.85
N LEU A 102 13.32 11.90 -1.51
CA LEU A 102 12.83 13.16 -0.95
C LEU A 102 13.55 13.53 0.35
N LYS A 103 13.88 12.56 1.20
CA LYS A 103 14.65 12.79 2.43
C LYS A 103 16.07 13.33 2.20
N LEU A 104 16.61 13.24 1.01
CA LEU A 104 17.90 13.87 0.67
C LEU A 104 17.76 15.38 0.42
N ALA A 105 16.55 15.85 0.06
CA ALA A 105 16.26 17.23 -0.27
C ALA A 105 15.43 17.97 0.78
N PHE A 106 14.62 17.25 1.55
CA PHE A 106 13.67 17.82 2.51
C PHE A 106 13.76 17.17 3.89
N PRO A 107 13.36 17.88 4.96
CA PRO A 107 13.22 17.29 6.28
C PRO A 107 12.30 16.06 6.24
N ARG A 108 12.58 15.09 7.13
CA ARG A 108 11.85 13.81 7.22
C ARG A 108 10.34 13.96 7.26
N LEU A 109 9.83 14.90 8.08
CA LEU A 109 8.39 15.16 8.21
C LEU A 109 7.79 15.63 6.89
N VAL A 110 8.44 16.60 6.23
CA VAL A 110 7.98 17.15 4.95
C VAL A 110 7.96 16.05 3.88
N SER A 111 9.02 15.26 3.78
CA SER A 111 9.11 14.14 2.84
C SER A 111 7.98 13.12 3.09
N SER A 112 7.71 12.82 4.36
CA SER A 112 6.65 11.89 4.74
C SER A 112 5.26 12.40 4.37
N LEU A 113 4.97 13.66 4.66
CA LEU A 113 3.70 14.30 4.31
C LEU A 113 3.48 14.34 2.80
N LEU A 114 4.50 14.80 2.03
CA LEU A 114 4.41 14.87 0.57
C LEU A 114 4.10 13.50 -0.06
N VAL A 115 4.86 12.47 0.33
CA VAL A 115 4.65 11.12 -0.19
C VAL A 115 3.28 10.57 0.20
N SER A 116 2.83 10.83 1.43
CA SER A 116 1.54 10.32 1.91
C SER A 116 0.37 10.99 1.21
N ILE A 117 0.43 12.29 0.96
CA ILE A 117 -0.58 13.01 0.19
C ILE A 117 -0.64 12.48 -1.25
N ILE A 118 0.51 12.32 -1.92
CA ILE A 118 0.56 11.77 -3.28
C ILE A 118 -0.02 10.35 -3.30
N PHE A 119 0.32 9.52 -2.31
CA PHE A 119 -0.21 8.16 -2.19
C PHE A 119 -1.73 8.14 -1.99
N GLY A 120 -2.28 9.06 -1.20
CA GLY A 120 -3.73 9.20 -1.06
C GLY A 120 -4.40 9.68 -2.35
N ILE A 121 -3.82 10.65 -3.05
CA ILE A 121 -4.38 11.21 -4.29
C ILE A 121 -4.50 10.14 -5.38
N ILE A 122 -3.57 9.23 -5.53
CA ILE A 122 -3.68 8.14 -6.52
C ILE A 122 -4.83 7.16 -6.22
N HIS A 123 -5.35 7.18 -4.98
CA HIS A 123 -6.53 6.40 -4.57
C HIS A 123 -7.85 7.19 -4.66
N PHE A 124 -7.83 8.38 -5.27
CA PHE A 124 -9.00 9.29 -5.35
C PHE A 124 -10.20 8.71 -6.11
N SER A 125 -9.98 7.73 -6.99
CA SER A 125 -11.08 6.99 -7.66
C SER A 125 -11.90 6.08 -6.74
N SER A 126 -11.42 5.91 -5.51
CA SER A 126 -12.09 5.18 -4.42
C SER A 126 -12.92 6.16 -3.56
N SER A 127 -13.48 5.69 -2.45
CA SER A 127 -14.20 6.57 -1.52
C SER A 127 -13.27 7.59 -0.85
N PHE A 128 -13.83 8.71 -0.38
CA PHE A 128 -13.10 9.72 0.37
C PHE A 128 -12.42 9.14 1.63
N LEU A 129 -13.11 8.22 2.32
CA LEU A 129 -12.54 7.51 3.46
C LEU A 129 -11.32 6.66 3.06
N THR A 130 -11.34 6.04 1.89
CA THR A 130 -10.19 5.28 1.36
C THR A 130 -8.98 6.20 1.15
N VAL A 131 -9.19 7.42 0.65
CA VAL A 131 -8.11 8.40 0.47
C VAL A 131 -7.50 8.78 1.82
N ILE A 132 -8.32 9.09 2.83
CA ILE A 132 -7.84 9.40 4.18
C ILE A 132 -7.05 8.23 4.76
N LEU A 133 -7.60 7.01 4.67
CA LEU A 133 -6.93 5.81 5.15
C LEU A 133 -5.60 5.57 4.45
N ALA A 134 -5.53 5.75 3.13
CA ALA A 134 -4.31 5.63 2.36
C ALA A 134 -3.24 6.63 2.81
N ILE A 135 -3.62 7.89 3.11
CA ILE A 135 -2.70 8.90 3.67
C ILE A 135 -2.18 8.46 5.03
N LEU A 136 -3.06 8.04 5.95
CA LEU A 136 -2.68 7.62 7.30
C LEU A 136 -1.78 6.38 7.29
N LEU A 137 -2.14 5.37 6.50
CA LEU A 137 -1.30 4.18 6.34
C LEU A 137 0.06 4.52 5.71
N SER A 138 0.08 5.43 4.75
CA SER A 138 1.30 5.91 4.13
C SER A 138 2.25 6.55 5.15
N LEU A 139 1.75 7.35 6.08
CA LEU A 139 2.54 7.93 7.17
C LEU A 139 3.15 6.83 8.06
N ILE A 140 2.35 5.81 8.41
CA ILE A 140 2.81 4.65 9.18
C ILE A 140 3.90 3.90 8.42
N PHE A 141 3.72 3.64 7.12
CA PHE A 141 4.69 2.92 6.30
C PHE A 141 6.01 3.69 6.18
N ASN A 142 5.97 5.02 6.02
CA ASN A 142 7.17 5.87 6.03
C ASN A 142 7.92 5.76 7.38
N TYR A 143 7.18 5.77 8.50
CA TYR A 143 7.76 5.56 9.83
C TYR A 143 8.41 4.17 9.96
N LEU A 144 7.74 3.11 9.48
CA LEU A 144 8.26 1.74 9.54
C LEU A 144 9.53 1.58 8.70
N VAL A 145 9.59 2.18 7.51
CA VAL A 145 10.82 2.16 6.70
C VAL A 145 11.97 2.83 7.42
N ASP A 146 11.73 3.92 8.12
CA ASP A 146 12.79 4.58 8.87
C ASP A 146 13.23 3.77 10.11
N LYS A 147 12.28 3.14 10.79
CA LYS A 147 12.54 2.34 11.98
C LYS A 147 13.27 1.04 11.68
N TYR A 148 12.86 0.33 10.61
CA TYR A 148 13.39 -1.00 10.28
C TYR A 148 14.39 -0.98 9.12
N ASN A 149 14.63 0.17 8.51
CA ASN A 149 15.40 0.33 7.27
C ASN A 149 14.98 -0.69 6.19
N SER A 150 13.68 -0.98 6.13
CA SER A 150 13.09 -1.99 5.24
C SER A 150 11.68 -1.61 4.82
N VAL A 151 11.33 -1.83 3.55
CA VAL A 151 9.95 -1.69 3.04
C VAL A 151 9.09 -2.91 3.36
N VAL A 152 9.70 -4.02 3.78
CA VAL A 152 9.00 -5.30 4.02
C VAL A 152 7.86 -5.19 5.05
N PRO A 153 7.99 -4.47 6.19
CA PRO A 153 6.87 -4.27 7.11
C PRO A 153 5.65 -3.62 6.44
N GLY A 154 5.86 -2.59 5.63
CA GLY A 154 4.80 -1.93 4.85
C GLY A 154 4.15 -2.89 3.86
N ILE A 155 4.95 -3.66 3.10
CA ILE A 155 4.45 -4.69 2.17
C ILE A 155 3.55 -5.68 2.90
N LEU A 156 3.94 -6.18 4.07
CA LEU A 156 3.15 -7.17 4.81
C LEU A 156 1.81 -6.61 5.29
N ILE A 157 1.80 -5.40 5.86
CA ILE A 157 0.56 -4.74 6.31
C ILE A 157 -0.36 -4.50 5.11
N HIS A 158 0.17 -3.94 4.04
CA HIS A 158 -0.56 -3.59 2.83
C HIS A 158 -1.12 -4.84 2.14
N SER A 159 -0.29 -5.89 2.00
CA SER A 159 -0.72 -7.16 1.42
C SER A 159 -1.81 -7.84 2.24
N ALA A 160 -1.70 -7.85 3.57
CA ALA A 160 -2.71 -8.44 4.44
C ALA A 160 -4.04 -7.69 4.36
N TYR A 161 -4.01 -6.34 4.34
CA TYR A 161 -5.19 -5.51 4.11
C TYR A 161 -5.83 -5.82 2.75
N ASN A 162 -5.06 -5.76 1.66
CA ASN A 162 -5.57 -5.99 0.31
C ASN A 162 -6.06 -7.43 0.11
N PHE A 163 -5.42 -8.41 0.76
CA PHE A 163 -5.88 -9.79 0.78
C PHE A 163 -7.29 -9.88 1.35
N THR A 164 -7.52 -9.26 2.51
CA THR A 164 -8.83 -9.31 3.19
C THR A 164 -9.89 -8.60 2.35
N VAL A 165 -9.60 -7.41 1.81
CA VAL A 165 -10.51 -6.68 0.91
C VAL A 165 -10.88 -7.53 -0.30
N THR A 166 -9.88 -8.14 -0.94
CA THR A 166 -10.09 -8.94 -2.15
C THR A 166 -10.84 -10.22 -1.83
N PHE A 167 -10.50 -10.91 -0.73
CA PHE A 167 -11.16 -12.13 -0.30
C PHE A 167 -12.65 -11.91 -0.02
N ILE A 168 -13.01 -10.87 0.74
CA ILE A 168 -14.42 -10.59 1.06
C ILE A 168 -15.20 -10.13 -0.17
N ARG A 169 -14.54 -9.46 -1.11
CA ARG A 169 -15.18 -8.98 -2.34
C ARG A 169 -15.51 -10.10 -3.33
N TYR A 170 -14.75 -11.19 -3.34
CA TYR A 170 -14.89 -12.27 -4.33
C TYR A 170 -15.43 -13.59 -3.75
N ASN A 171 -15.80 -13.62 -2.47
CA ASN A 171 -16.60 -14.68 -1.84
C ASN A 171 -18.02 -14.19 -1.54
#